data_4472bca6f2c0503c4231af2e33a0f682
#
_entry.id   4472bca6f2c0503c4231af2e33a0f682
#
_cell.length_a   1.000
_cell.length_b   1.000
_cell.length_c   1.000
_cell.angle_alpha   90.00
_cell.angle_beta   90.00
_cell.angle_gamma   90.00
#
_symmetry.space_group_name_H-M   'P 1'
#
loop_
_entity.id
_entity.type
_entity.pdbx_description
1 polymer ?
#
loop_
_entity_poly.entity_id
_entity_poly.type
_entity_poly.pdbx_seq_one_letter_code
_entity_poly.pdbx_strand_id
1 'polypeptide(L)'
;MKIAVLGAGMVGRTIATDLSKDFDVTSFDRDETNLDILRKNTDVNCIKVDLSLHECFKELLKDFDLIVNAVPGFMGYKTLEAIINCGKNVADISFFPEDALALHALAVQKNVTAIVDCGVAPGMSNLILGYHNSLMKIDSFECMVGGLPKKRVKPFEYKAPFSPLDVIEEYTRPARYVENGFVVIKPALSDAEFINFEHVGTLESLNTDGLRSILFTMKHIPDMKEKTLRYPGHISLIQALMQAGFFNEEEINVKGKNVRPIDVTSAILFDQWKAEPGDEEFTIMKIIIKGTENDVPKNVEYLLYDEYDITTQTPSMSRTTGYACNAFANLIINKKFDKKGVFPPELIGNDEACFRFVMNYLKDRGVEYKKS
;
A
#
# COMPACT_ATOMS: atom_id res chain seq x y z
N MET A 1 1.09 -8.57 -24.98
CA MET A 1 0.03 -8.15 -24.06
C MET A 1 0.26 -6.68 -23.76
N LYS A 2 -0.81 -5.88 -23.78
CA LYS A 2 -0.76 -4.43 -23.52
C LYS A 2 -1.26 -4.13 -22.11
N ILE A 3 -0.48 -3.40 -21.33
CA ILE A 3 -0.81 -3.06 -19.95
C ILE A 3 -0.87 -1.54 -19.79
N ALA A 4 -1.96 -1.05 -19.18
CA ALA A 4 -2.06 0.35 -18.78
C ALA A 4 -1.72 0.50 -17.29
N VAL A 5 -0.80 1.41 -16.96
CA VAL A 5 -0.50 1.81 -15.58
C VAL A 5 -1.07 3.20 -15.36
N LEU A 6 -2.07 3.32 -14.49
CA LEU A 6 -2.74 4.57 -14.15
C LEU A 6 -2.07 5.21 -12.94
N GLY A 7 -1.32 6.27 -13.17
CA GLY A 7 -0.46 6.95 -12.20
C GLY A 7 1.02 6.68 -12.43
N ALA A 8 1.82 7.73 -12.60
CA ALA A 8 3.27 7.70 -12.75
C ALA A 8 4.01 8.29 -11.53
N GLY A 9 3.41 8.19 -10.35
CA GLY A 9 4.06 8.50 -9.07
C GLY A 9 5.26 7.59 -8.79
N MET A 10 5.87 7.67 -7.62
CA MET A 10 7.06 6.87 -7.25
C MET A 10 6.84 5.37 -7.46
N VAL A 11 5.72 4.83 -6.94
CA VAL A 11 5.39 3.41 -7.06
C VAL A 11 4.95 3.06 -8.49
N GLY A 12 4.10 3.88 -9.11
CA GLY A 12 3.61 3.65 -10.47
C GLY A 12 4.73 3.58 -11.52
N ARG A 13 5.77 4.41 -11.38
CA ARG A 13 6.96 4.33 -12.23
C ARG A 13 7.71 3.01 -12.06
N THR A 14 7.88 2.55 -10.83
CA THR A 14 8.54 1.27 -10.54
C THR A 14 7.76 0.10 -11.14
N ILE A 15 6.42 0.13 -11.00
CA ILE A 15 5.51 -0.85 -11.63
C ILE A 15 5.70 -0.86 -13.15
N ALA A 16 5.58 0.30 -13.78
CA ALA A 16 5.68 0.42 -15.24
C ALA A 16 7.05 -0.03 -15.76
N THR A 17 8.13 0.37 -15.09
CA THR A 17 9.50 0.00 -15.44
C THR A 17 9.74 -1.51 -15.35
N ASP A 18 9.23 -2.16 -14.29
CA ASP A 18 9.42 -3.60 -14.14
C ASP A 18 8.57 -4.40 -15.14
N LEU A 19 7.31 -4.02 -15.34
CA LEU A 19 6.44 -4.68 -16.31
C LEU A 19 6.90 -4.49 -17.76
N SER A 20 7.53 -3.37 -18.10
CA SER A 20 7.99 -3.10 -19.46
C SER A 20 9.13 -4.01 -19.93
N LYS A 21 9.76 -4.76 -19.03
CA LYS A 21 10.75 -5.78 -19.39
C LYS A 21 10.13 -6.94 -20.18
N ASP A 22 8.84 -7.21 -19.95
CA ASP A 22 8.14 -8.38 -20.49
C ASP A 22 6.90 -8.03 -21.31
N PHE A 23 6.37 -6.80 -21.20
CA PHE A 23 5.09 -6.38 -21.78
C PHE A 23 5.15 -5.02 -22.46
N ASP A 24 4.18 -4.76 -23.34
CA ASP A 24 3.93 -3.44 -23.93
C ASP A 24 3.17 -2.58 -22.91
N VAL A 25 3.88 -1.65 -22.26
CA VAL A 25 3.35 -0.85 -21.15
C VAL A 25 3.13 0.59 -21.58
N THR A 26 1.95 1.13 -21.26
CA THR A 26 1.64 2.56 -21.34
C THR A 26 1.31 3.09 -19.96
N SER A 27 2.01 4.13 -19.54
CA SER A 27 1.77 4.83 -18.28
C SER A 27 1.01 6.15 -18.51
N PHE A 28 0.04 6.42 -17.64
CA PHE A 28 -0.83 7.58 -17.70
C PHE A 28 -0.69 8.42 -16.44
N ASP A 29 -0.50 9.74 -16.58
CA ASP A 29 -0.49 10.68 -15.47
C ASP A 29 -0.90 12.07 -15.95
N ARG A 30 -1.39 12.92 -15.05
CA ARG A 30 -1.64 14.34 -15.33
C ARG A 30 -0.38 15.19 -15.23
N ASP A 31 0.62 14.74 -14.47
CA ASP A 31 1.87 15.45 -14.22
C ASP A 31 2.93 15.03 -15.25
N GLU A 32 3.25 15.95 -16.14
CA GLU A 32 4.27 15.75 -17.16
C GLU A 32 5.65 15.47 -16.57
N THR A 33 5.97 16.04 -15.40
CA THR A 33 7.25 15.82 -14.72
C THR A 33 7.45 14.34 -14.36
N ASN A 34 6.39 13.70 -13.86
CA ASN A 34 6.41 12.27 -13.55
C ASN A 34 6.62 11.41 -14.82
N LEU A 35 5.94 11.77 -15.91
CA LEU A 35 6.07 11.07 -17.19
C LEU A 35 7.46 11.28 -17.80
N ASP A 36 8.05 12.46 -17.69
CA ASP A 36 9.39 12.74 -18.18
C ASP A 36 10.48 11.96 -17.44
N ILE A 37 10.32 11.77 -16.14
CA ILE A 37 11.23 10.90 -15.36
C ILE A 37 11.16 9.46 -15.91
N LEU A 38 9.96 8.94 -16.21
CA LEU A 38 9.77 7.60 -16.73
C LEU A 38 10.36 7.45 -18.15
N ARG A 39 10.07 8.40 -19.05
CA ARG A 39 10.61 8.40 -20.43
C ARG A 39 12.14 8.43 -20.48
N LYS A 40 12.79 9.14 -19.56
CA LYS A 40 14.25 9.24 -19.52
C LYS A 40 14.94 7.92 -19.17
N ASN A 41 14.24 7.06 -18.43
CA ASN A 41 14.81 5.85 -17.84
C ASN A 41 14.31 4.56 -18.48
N THR A 42 13.28 4.65 -19.34
CA THR A 42 12.62 3.46 -19.91
C THR A 42 12.01 3.75 -21.27
N ASP A 43 11.69 2.68 -22.03
CA ASP A 43 10.94 2.76 -23.29
C ASP A 43 9.41 2.69 -23.09
N VAL A 44 8.93 2.91 -21.86
CA VAL A 44 7.49 2.91 -21.55
C VAL A 44 6.80 4.06 -22.28
N ASN A 45 5.71 3.75 -22.96
CA ASN A 45 4.88 4.77 -23.58
C ASN A 45 4.19 5.61 -22.48
N CYS A 46 4.24 6.92 -22.60
CA CYS A 46 3.74 7.86 -21.58
C CYS A 46 2.72 8.82 -22.18
N ILE A 47 1.52 8.84 -21.61
CA ILE A 47 0.42 9.66 -22.09
C ILE A 47 -0.06 10.56 -20.95
N LYS A 48 -0.09 11.88 -21.22
CA LYS A 48 -0.65 12.85 -20.28
C LYS A 48 -2.16 12.84 -20.36
N VAL A 49 -2.81 12.56 -19.24
CA VAL A 49 -4.28 12.56 -19.11
C VAL A 49 -4.70 12.81 -17.67
N ASP A 50 -5.84 13.48 -17.49
CA ASP A 50 -6.48 13.62 -16.18
C ASP A 50 -7.32 12.36 -15.88
N LEU A 51 -6.82 11.52 -14.99
CA LEU A 51 -7.47 10.26 -14.59
C LEU A 51 -8.70 10.46 -13.69
N SER A 52 -9.04 11.69 -13.32
CA SER A 52 -10.30 11.98 -12.63
C SER A 52 -11.52 12.01 -13.58
N LEU A 53 -11.28 12.11 -14.89
CA LEU A 53 -12.29 12.11 -15.94
C LEU A 53 -12.64 10.69 -16.36
N HIS A 54 -13.37 9.96 -15.52
CA HIS A 54 -13.67 8.53 -15.72
C HIS A 54 -14.50 8.22 -16.96
N GLU A 55 -15.26 9.18 -17.49
CA GLU A 55 -16.04 9.04 -18.74
C GLU A 55 -15.17 8.70 -19.95
N CYS A 56 -13.90 9.10 -19.94
CA CYS A 56 -12.99 8.78 -21.05
C CYS A 56 -12.42 7.34 -20.98
N PHE A 57 -12.56 6.61 -19.86
CA PHE A 57 -11.92 5.32 -19.63
C PHE A 57 -12.31 4.26 -20.65
N LYS A 58 -13.55 4.26 -21.11
CA LYS A 58 -14.01 3.28 -22.12
C LYS A 58 -13.16 3.36 -23.39
N GLU A 59 -12.87 4.56 -23.87
CA GLU A 59 -12.02 4.74 -25.04
C GLU A 59 -10.53 4.61 -24.71
N LEU A 60 -10.12 5.18 -23.58
CA LEU A 60 -8.73 5.17 -23.12
C LEU A 60 -8.19 3.75 -22.90
N LEU A 61 -9.02 2.88 -22.31
CA LEU A 61 -8.58 1.56 -21.88
C LEU A 61 -8.94 0.42 -22.86
N LYS A 62 -9.61 0.71 -23.98
CA LYS A 62 -10.17 -0.31 -24.89
C LYS A 62 -9.13 -1.33 -25.38
N ASP A 63 -7.92 -0.87 -25.71
CA ASP A 63 -6.87 -1.64 -26.34
C ASP A 63 -5.94 -2.36 -25.35
N PHE A 64 -6.16 -2.20 -24.05
CA PHE A 64 -5.35 -2.82 -23.01
C PHE A 64 -5.97 -4.12 -22.51
N ASP A 65 -5.12 -5.09 -22.20
CA ASP A 65 -5.50 -6.40 -21.69
C ASP A 65 -5.64 -6.42 -20.16
N LEU A 66 -4.81 -5.63 -19.47
CA LEU A 66 -4.77 -5.50 -18.02
C LEU A 66 -4.53 -4.03 -17.63
N ILE A 67 -5.16 -3.63 -16.55
CA ILE A 67 -4.94 -2.31 -15.95
C ILE A 67 -4.24 -2.48 -14.60
N VAL A 68 -3.26 -1.62 -14.32
CA VAL A 68 -2.72 -1.43 -12.97
C VAL A 68 -3.17 -0.07 -12.47
N ASN A 69 -3.89 -0.06 -11.35
CA ASN A 69 -4.37 1.17 -10.73
C ASN A 69 -3.41 1.61 -9.62
N ALA A 70 -2.68 2.70 -9.87
CA ALA A 70 -1.70 3.28 -8.96
C ALA A 70 -1.97 4.78 -8.70
N VAL A 71 -3.24 5.17 -8.75
CA VAL A 71 -3.67 6.54 -8.45
C VAL A 71 -3.69 6.80 -6.93
N PRO A 72 -3.67 8.08 -6.49
CA PRO A 72 -3.84 8.42 -5.08
C PRO A 72 -5.13 7.87 -4.46
N GLY A 73 -5.10 7.58 -3.15
CA GLY A 73 -6.20 6.94 -2.43
C GLY A 73 -7.54 7.66 -2.56
N PHE A 74 -7.57 8.99 -2.50
CA PHE A 74 -8.81 9.79 -2.57
C PHE A 74 -9.63 9.59 -3.86
N MET A 75 -9.02 9.09 -4.93
CA MET A 75 -9.71 8.80 -6.19
C MET A 75 -9.73 7.29 -6.53
N GLY A 76 -9.08 6.45 -5.74
CA GLY A 76 -8.86 5.04 -6.02
C GLY A 76 -10.12 4.25 -6.24
N TYR A 77 -11.10 4.34 -5.32
CA TYR A 77 -12.35 3.58 -5.40
C TYR A 77 -13.15 3.87 -6.68
N LYS A 78 -13.34 5.14 -7.02
CA LYS A 78 -14.05 5.54 -8.24
C LYS A 78 -13.31 5.12 -9.51
N THR A 79 -11.98 5.17 -9.48
CA THR A 79 -11.14 4.71 -10.59
C THR A 79 -11.28 3.20 -10.76
N LEU A 80 -11.22 2.41 -9.67
CA LEU A 80 -11.43 0.97 -9.70
C LEU A 80 -12.81 0.61 -10.27
N GLU A 81 -13.88 1.28 -9.79
CA GLU A 81 -15.24 1.11 -10.30
C GLU A 81 -15.34 1.39 -11.82
N ALA A 82 -14.71 2.47 -12.28
CA ALA A 82 -14.68 2.83 -13.70
C ALA A 82 -13.94 1.79 -14.55
N ILE A 83 -12.80 1.26 -14.08
CA ILE A 83 -12.06 0.17 -14.74
C ILE A 83 -12.92 -1.09 -14.86
N ILE A 84 -13.57 -1.50 -13.76
CA ILE A 84 -14.47 -2.66 -13.74
C ILE A 84 -15.63 -2.46 -14.72
N ASN A 85 -16.23 -1.25 -14.76
CA ASN A 85 -17.31 -0.92 -15.71
C ASN A 85 -16.86 -1.02 -17.18
N CYS A 86 -15.57 -0.77 -17.47
CA CYS A 86 -14.98 -0.99 -18.80
C CYS A 86 -14.72 -2.48 -19.12
N GLY A 87 -14.99 -3.40 -18.20
CA GLY A 87 -14.76 -4.84 -18.38
C GLY A 87 -13.29 -5.22 -18.40
N LYS A 88 -12.44 -4.47 -17.71
CA LYS A 88 -10.98 -4.70 -17.69
C LYS A 88 -10.53 -5.35 -16.39
N ASN A 89 -9.71 -6.39 -16.50
CA ASN A 89 -9.05 -6.96 -15.32
C ASN A 89 -8.08 -5.93 -14.72
N VAL A 90 -7.91 -5.94 -13.38
CA VAL A 90 -7.13 -4.92 -12.69
C VAL A 90 -6.37 -5.46 -11.50
N ALA A 91 -5.15 -4.97 -11.31
CA ALA A 91 -4.41 -5.01 -10.06
C ALA A 91 -4.34 -3.59 -9.47
N ASP A 92 -4.75 -3.41 -8.22
CA ASP A 92 -4.96 -2.10 -7.60
C ASP A 92 -4.13 -1.96 -6.32
N ILE A 93 -3.31 -0.91 -6.25
CA ILE A 93 -2.54 -0.53 -5.06
C ILE A 93 -3.06 0.72 -4.37
N SER A 94 -4.12 1.35 -4.88
CA SER A 94 -4.60 2.61 -4.31
C SER A 94 -5.19 2.39 -2.91
N PHE A 95 -4.79 3.25 -1.97
CA PHE A 95 -5.15 3.14 -0.55
C PHE A 95 -6.37 4.01 -0.22
N PHE A 96 -7.58 3.57 -0.62
CA PHE A 96 -8.82 4.30 -0.40
C PHE A 96 -9.58 3.82 0.85
N PRO A 97 -10.40 4.66 1.50
CA PRO A 97 -11.10 4.31 2.74
C PRO A 97 -12.32 3.40 2.55
N GLU A 98 -12.87 3.32 1.33
CA GLU A 98 -14.07 2.56 1.03
C GLU A 98 -13.81 1.04 1.06
N ASP A 99 -14.89 0.27 1.22
CA ASP A 99 -14.84 -1.20 1.11
C ASP A 99 -14.82 -1.63 -0.36
N ALA A 100 -13.66 -2.08 -0.83
CA ALA A 100 -13.50 -2.57 -2.20
C ALA A 100 -14.40 -3.78 -2.52
N LEU A 101 -14.77 -4.60 -1.51
CA LEU A 101 -15.63 -5.76 -1.70
C LEU A 101 -17.05 -5.38 -2.12
N ALA A 102 -17.49 -4.15 -1.90
CA ALA A 102 -18.76 -3.63 -2.41
C ALA A 102 -18.85 -3.69 -3.95
N LEU A 103 -17.70 -3.66 -4.65
CA LEU A 103 -17.63 -3.79 -6.12
C LEU A 103 -17.61 -5.25 -6.61
N HIS A 104 -17.66 -6.26 -5.71
CA HIS A 104 -17.53 -7.67 -6.09
C HIS A 104 -18.65 -8.11 -7.08
N ALA A 105 -19.91 -7.80 -6.78
CA ALA A 105 -21.03 -8.16 -7.64
C ALA A 105 -20.92 -7.52 -9.03
N LEU A 106 -20.48 -6.26 -9.09
CA LEU A 106 -20.24 -5.55 -10.36
C LEU A 106 -19.13 -6.24 -11.17
N ALA A 107 -18.02 -6.61 -10.53
CA ALA A 107 -16.91 -7.29 -11.19
C ALA A 107 -17.31 -8.67 -11.73
N VAL A 108 -18.12 -9.43 -10.99
CA VAL A 108 -18.71 -10.70 -11.48
C VAL A 108 -19.60 -10.44 -12.70
N GLN A 109 -20.49 -9.45 -12.64
CA GLN A 109 -21.38 -9.10 -13.76
C GLN A 109 -20.60 -8.69 -15.01
N LYS A 110 -19.49 -7.99 -14.85
CA LYS A 110 -18.61 -7.54 -15.94
C LYS A 110 -17.58 -8.58 -16.37
N ASN A 111 -17.57 -9.77 -15.76
CA ASN A 111 -16.61 -10.83 -16.01
C ASN A 111 -15.15 -10.38 -15.79
N VAL A 112 -14.92 -9.57 -14.75
CA VAL A 112 -13.63 -8.97 -14.39
C VAL A 112 -13.01 -9.69 -13.19
N THR A 113 -11.69 -9.87 -13.23
CA THR A 113 -10.86 -10.20 -12.09
C THR A 113 -10.20 -8.92 -11.59
N ALA A 114 -10.53 -8.49 -10.38
CA ALA A 114 -9.92 -7.35 -9.73
C ALA A 114 -9.20 -7.80 -8.46
N ILE A 115 -7.88 -7.62 -8.40
CA ILE A 115 -7.09 -7.85 -7.19
C ILE A 115 -6.79 -6.47 -6.61
N VAL A 116 -7.20 -6.25 -5.35
CA VAL A 116 -7.07 -4.98 -4.64
C VAL A 116 -6.08 -5.10 -3.49
N ASP A 117 -5.69 -3.98 -2.90
CA ASP A 117 -4.69 -3.95 -1.82
C ASP A 117 -3.39 -4.68 -2.20
N CYS A 118 -2.90 -4.50 -3.42
CA CYS A 118 -1.76 -5.24 -3.99
C CYS A 118 -0.38 -4.71 -3.52
N GLY A 119 -0.30 -4.06 -2.36
CA GLY A 119 0.94 -3.44 -1.88
C GLY A 119 1.77 -4.29 -0.92
N VAL A 120 2.63 -3.62 -0.14
CA VAL A 120 3.42 -4.24 0.93
C VAL A 120 2.54 -4.50 2.16
N ALA A 121 1.82 -3.49 2.63
CA ALA A 121 0.83 -3.54 3.70
C ALA A 121 -0.17 -2.36 3.53
N PRO A 122 -1.43 -2.64 3.26
CA PRO A 122 -2.02 -3.95 3.00
C PRO A 122 -1.47 -4.58 1.70
N GLY A 123 -1.46 -5.90 1.66
CA GLY A 123 -1.01 -6.65 0.49
C GLY A 123 -0.25 -7.91 0.85
N MET A 124 1.05 -7.83 0.96
CA MET A 124 1.87 -8.99 1.32
C MET A 124 1.60 -9.48 2.74
N SER A 125 1.31 -8.58 3.69
CA SER A 125 0.85 -8.94 5.04
C SER A 125 -0.42 -9.81 4.98
N ASN A 126 -1.38 -9.41 4.15
CA ASN A 126 -2.65 -10.09 3.95
C ASN A 126 -2.48 -11.44 3.23
N LEU A 127 -1.64 -11.49 2.19
CA LEU A 127 -1.32 -12.72 1.46
C LEU A 127 -0.73 -13.78 2.41
N ILE A 128 0.22 -13.38 3.25
CA ILE A 128 0.87 -14.25 4.24
C ILE A 128 -0.15 -14.72 5.28
N LEU A 129 -1.02 -13.82 5.77
CA LEU A 129 -2.12 -14.19 6.66
C LEU A 129 -3.03 -15.23 6.02
N GLY A 130 -3.49 -15.01 4.78
CA GLY A 130 -4.35 -15.93 4.04
C GLY A 130 -3.72 -17.32 3.87
N TYR A 131 -2.43 -17.38 3.55
CA TYR A 131 -1.70 -18.64 3.44
C TYR A 131 -1.72 -19.40 4.76
N HIS A 132 -1.38 -18.75 5.87
CA HIS A 132 -1.38 -19.42 7.18
C HIS A 132 -2.79 -19.75 7.67
N ASN A 133 -3.80 -18.97 7.30
CA ASN A 133 -5.19 -19.27 7.61
C ASN A 133 -5.69 -20.58 6.96
N SER A 134 -5.08 -21.00 5.85
CA SER A 134 -5.38 -22.30 5.24
C SER A 134 -4.71 -23.49 5.93
N LEU A 135 -3.72 -23.25 6.79
CA LEU A 135 -2.88 -24.29 7.42
C LEU A 135 -3.14 -24.46 8.92
N MET A 136 -3.58 -23.41 9.60
CA MET A 136 -3.72 -23.39 11.04
C MET A 136 -4.92 -22.58 11.50
N LYS A 137 -5.43 -22.84 12.69
CA LYS A 137 -6.37 -21.96 13.37
C LYS A 137 -5.58 -20.77 13.93
N ILE A 138 -5.91 -19.57 13.48
CA ILE A 138 -5.23 -18.35 13.92
C ILE A 138 -5.97 -17.74 15.11
N ASP A 139 -5.24 -17.43 16.17
CA ASP A 139 -5.75 -16.74 17.35
C ASP A 139 -5.36 -15.25 17.34
N SER A 140 -4.20 -14.89 16.75
CA SER A 140 -3.83 -13.48 16.60
C SER A 140 -2.98 -13.21 15.36
N PHE A 141 -3.16 -12.00 14.80
CA PHE A 141 -2.37 -11.43 13.71
C PHE A 141 -1.88 -10.03 14.07
N GLU A 142 -0.60 -9.80 13.88
CA GLU A 142 0.00 -8.48 14.03
C GLU A 142 0.91 -8.18 12.85
N CYS A 143 0.73 -7.02 12.23
CA CYS A 143 1.62 -6.47 11.22
C CYS A 143 2.19 -5.13 11.69
N MET A 144 3.49 -4.95 11.55
CA MET A 144 4.18 -3.70 11.78
C MET A 144 5.00 -3.35 10.56
N VAL A 145 4.79 -2.17 9.96
CA VAL A 145 5.43 -1.77 8.72
C VAL A 145 5.91 -0.32 8.78
N GLY A 146 7.04 -0.02 8.14
CA GLY A 146 7.55 1.34 8.02
C GLY A 146 8.50 1.51 6.85
N GLY A 147 8.41 2.67 6.19
CA GLY A 147 9.39 3.17 5.24
C GLY A 147 10.12 4.36 5.88
N LEU A 148 11.43 4.29 6.03
CA LEU A 148 12.20 5.23 6.83
C LEU A 148 13.50 5.65 6.12
N PRO A 149 13.89 6.93 6.18
CA PRO A 149 15.14 7.38 5.61
C PRO A 149 16.33 6.81 6.40
N LYS A 150 17.36 6.34 5.70
CA LYS A 150 18.63 5.94 6.35
C LYS A 150 19.30 7.12 7.05
N LYS A 151 19.28 8.30 6.42
CA LYS A 151 19.78 9.53 7.00
C LYS A 151 18.70 10.22 7.82
N ARG A 152 18.85 10.20 9.13
CA ARG A 152 17.91 10.85 10.06
C ARG A 152 18.16 12.35 10.10
N VAL A 153 17.20 13.16 9.67
CA VAL A 153 17.29 14.63 9.67
C VAL A 153 16.15 15.20 10.55
N LYS A 154 16.55 15.91 11.60
CA LYS A 154 15.58 16.59 12.49
C LYS A 154 14.86 17.72 11.75
N PRO A 155 13.63 18.09 12.16
CA PRO A 155 12.96 17.62 13.40
C PRO A 155 12.26 16.27 13.27
N PHE A 156 11.81 15.87 12.06
CA PHE A 156 10.90 14.74 11.89
C PHE A 156 11.59 13.39 11.77
N GLU A 157 12.85 13.37 11.32
CA GLU A 157 13.58 12.13 10.99
C GLU A 157 12.77 11.20 10.10
N TYR A 158 12.03 11.80 9.16
CA TYR A 158 11.06 11.14 8.29
C TYR A 158 11.08 11.75 6.88
N LYS A 159 10.89 10.91 5.90
CA LYS A 159 10.60 11.25 4.50
C LYS A 159 9.43 10.39 4.05
N ALA A 160 8.50 10.96 3.31
CA ALA A 160 7.33 10.24 2.83
C ALA A 160 7.73 9.34 1.65
N PRO A 161 7.67 8.02 1.80
CA PRO A 161 8.05 7.08 0.74
C PRO A 161 6.93 6.88 -0.29
N PHE A 162 5.78 7.51 -0.09
CA PHE A 162 4.60 7.52 -0.96
C PHE A 162 3.88 8.88 -0.84
N SER A 163 2.61 8.95 -1.22
CA SER A 163 1.84 10.20 -1.19
C SER A 163 1.85 10.86 0.21
N PRO A 164 2.37 12.08 0.39
CA PRO A 164 2.34 12.76 1.67
C PRO A 164 0.91 13.02 2.19
N LEU A 165 -0.08 13.10 1.31
CA LEU A 165 -1.48 13.24 1.68
C LEU A 165 -1.97 11.99 2.43
N ASP A 166 -1.62 10.80 1.91
CA ASP A 166 -1.98 9.53 2.52
C ASP A 166 -1.28 9.36 3.89
N VAL A 167 -0.06 9.94 4.07
CA VAL A 167 0.62 9.98 5.37
C VAL A 167 -0.14 10.83 6.38
N ILE A 168 -0.69 11.99 5.97
CA ILE A 168 -1.54 12.81 6.85
C ILE A 168 -2.78 12.03 7.29
N GLU A 169 -3.38 11.26 6.37
CA GLU A 169 -4.51 10.40 6.72
C GLU A 169 -4.15 9.30 7.73
N GLU A 170 -2.95 8.71 7.65
CA GLU A 170 -2.48 7.75 8.67
C GLU A 170 -2.45 8.36 10.09
N TYR A 171 -2.17 9.66 10.20
CA TYR A 171 -2.07 10.34 11.49
C TYR A 171 -3.40 10.89 12.01
N THR A 172 -4.40 11.03 11.17
CA THR A 172 -5.70 11.63 11.54
C THR A 172 -6.84 10.62 11.59
N ARG A 173 -6.76 9.54 10.80
CA ARG A 173 -7.81 8.51 10.74
C ARG A 173 -7.74 7.59 11.95
N PRO A 174 -8.86 7.40 12.71
CA PRO A 174 -8.91 6.38 13.77
C PRO A 174 -8.64 4.98 13.23
N ALA A 175 -7.85 4.20 13.96
CA ALA A 175 -7.49 2.84 13.61
C ALA A 175 -8.58 1.84 14.03
N ARG A 176 -8.98 0.95 13.13
CA ARG A 176 -9.88 -0.17 13.42
C ARG A 176 -9.06 -1.42 13.70
N TYR A 177 -9.23 -2.00 14.88
CA TYR A 177 -8.59 -3.24 15.32
C TYR A 177 -9.64 -4.29 15.63
N VAL A 178 -9.20 -5.53 15.82
CA VAL A 178 -10.05 -6.59 16.39
C VAL A 178 -9.43 -7.01 17.72
N GLU A 179 -10.22 -6.93 18.79
CA GLU A 179 -9.84 -7.36 20.13
C GLU A 179 -10.94 -8.29 20.68
N ASN A 180 -10.56 -9.50 21.09
CA ASN A 180 -11.50 -10.52 21.58
C ASN A 180 -12.70 -10.77 20.65
N GLY A 181 -12.48 -10.73 19.33
CA GLY A 181 -13.50 -10.96 18.30
C GLY A 181 -14.39 -9.76 17.98
N PHE A 182 -14.13 -8.59 18.57
CA PHE A 182 -14.90 -7.36 18.33
C PHE A 182 -14.05 -6.31 17.63
N VAL A 183 -14.64 -5.61 16.67
CA VAL A 183 -14.01 -4.45 16.07
C VAL A 183 -14.00 -3.30 17.07
N VAL A 184 -12.81 -2.82 17.41
CA VAL A 184 -12.59 -1.67 18.29
C VAL A 184 -11.98 -0.51 17.50
N ILE A 185 -12.30 0.72 17.91
CA ILE A 185 -11.78 1.93 17.29
C ILE A 185 -10.78 2.55 18.25
N LYS A 186 -9.54 2.71 17.81
CA LYS A 186 -8.46 3.35 18.57
C LYS A 186 -8.16 4.72 17.97
N PRO A 187 -7.81 5.73 18.79
CA PRO A 187 -7.30 6.98 18.25
C PRO A 187 -6.07 6.74 17.38
N ALA A 188 -5.91 7.51 16.32
CA ALA A 188 -4.66 7.53 15.57
C ALA A 188 -3.49 7.87 16.50
N LEU A 189 -2.28 7.36 16.19
CA LEU A 189 -1.06 7.59 16.97
C LEU A 189 -1.10 7.05 18.42
N SER A 190 -2.11 6.28 18.79
CA SER A 190 -2.21 5.68 20.14
C SER A 190 -1.39 4.39 20.27
N ASP A 191 -1.28 3.89 21.50
CA ASP A 191 -0.62 2.63 21.89
C ASP A 191 0.79 2.51 21.33
N ALA A 192 1.56 3.60 21.45
CA ALA A 192 2.96 3.65 21.00
C ALA A 192 3.82 2.68 21.81
N GLU A 193 4.65 1.89 21.11
CA GLU A 193 5.55 0.89 21.69
C GLU A 193 6.93 0.97 21.03
N PHE A 194 7.99 0.81 21.83
CA PHE A 194 9.34 0.69 21.29
C PHE A 194 9.66 -0.77 20.95
N ILE A 195 10.10 -0.99 19.71
CA ILE A 195 10.42 -2.32 19.18
C ILE A 195 11.84 -2.29 18.65
N ASN A 196 12.66 -3.24 19.08
CA ASN A 196 14.03 -3.35 18.60
C ASN A 196 14.15 -4.31 17.43
N PHE A 197 14.78 -3.84 16.36
CA PHE A 197 15.12 -4.62 15.17
C PHE A 197 16.63 -4.77 15.06
N GLU A 198 17.12 -5.97 14.79
CA GLU A 198 18.55 -6.32 14.86
C GLU A 198 19.46 -5.40 14.04
N HIS A 199 19.05 -5.02 12.83
CA HIS A 199 19.89 -4.22 11.92
C HIS A 199 19.52 -2.73 11.86
N VAL A 200 18.39 -2.35 12.47
CA VAL A 200 17.86 -0.98 12.39
C VAL A 200 17.96 -0.25 13.73
N GLY A 201 17.97 -1.02 14.82
CA GLY A 201 17.84 -0.50 16.18
C GLY A 201 16.39 -0.33 16.60
N THR A 202 16.15 0.56 17.55
CA THR A 202 14.81 0.79 18.10
C THR A 202 13.97 1.67 17.20
N LEU A 203 12.78 1.20 16.87
CA LEU A 203 11.71 1.95 16.21
C LEU A 203 10.54 2.12 17.19
N GLU A 204 9.69 3.08 16.91
CA GLU A 204 8.45 3.36 17.64
C GLU A 204 7.26 3.00 16.75
N SER A 205 6.39 2.10 17.24
CA SER A 205 5.17 1.69 16.54
C SER A 205 3.97 2.50 17.02
N LEU A 206 3.02 2.73 16.14
CA LEU A 206 1.79 3.47 16.39
C LEU A 206 0.61 2.79 15.69
N ASN A 207 -0.59 2.94 16.26
CA ASN A 207 -1.80 2.41 15.67
C ASN A 207 -2.16 3.14 14.38
N THR A 208 -2.40 2.38 13.31
CA THR A 208 -2.87 2.86 12.01
C THR A 208 -4.00 1.98 11.47
N ASP A 209 -4.84 2.53 10.57
CA ASP A 209 -6.03 1.84 10.01
C ASP A 209 -5.66 0.99 8.79
N GLY A 210 -4.78 0.01 8.99
CA GLY A 210 -4.23 -0.81 7.91
C GLY A 210 -4.86 -2.19 7.73
N LEU A 211 -5.71 -2.67 8.64
CA LEU A 211 -6.33 -4.01 8.54
C LEU A 211 -7.25 -4.15 7.31
N ARG A 212 -7.98 -3.10 6.94
CA ARG A 212 -8.80 -3.00 5.73
C ARG A 212 -9.68 -4.24 5.47
N SER A 213 -9.43 -4.95 4.38
CA SER A 213 -10.23 -6.09 3.92
C SER A 213 -10.29 -7.25 4.94
N ILE A 214 -9.22 -7.48 5.72
CA ILE A 214 -9.22 -8.58 6.70
C ILE A 214 -10.23 -8.39 7.84
N LEU A 215 -10.66 -7.16 8.11
CA LEU A 215 -11.79 -6.89 9.03
C LEU A 215 -13.08 -7.58 8.58
N PHE A 216 -13.25 -7.83 7.29
CA PHE A 216 -14.45 -8.42 6.70
C PHE A 216 -14.26 -9.87 6.30
N THR A 217 -13.07 -10.23 5.83
CA THR A 217 -12.73 -11.56 5.28
C THR A 217 -12.21 -12.53 6.35
N MET A 218 -11.64 -12.03 7.46
CA MET A 218 -11.01 -12.82 8.51
C MET A 218 -11.67 -12.64 9.89
N LYS A 219 -13.00 -12.49 9.93
CA LYS A 219 -13.80 -12.24 11.16
C LYS A 219 -13.67 -13.31 12.25
N HIS A 220 -13.18 -14.49 11.90
CA HIS A 220 -12.98 -15.59 12.84
C HIS A 220 -11.70 -15.44 13.65
N ILE A 221 -10.78 -14.53 13.30
CA ILE A 221 -9.56 -14.25 14.05
C ILE A 221 -9.90 -13.27 15.18
N PRO A 222 -9.70 -13.67 16.45
CA PRO A 222 -10.16 -12.87 17.58
C PRO A 222 -9.34 -11.61 17.85
N ASP A 223 -8.04 -11.59 17.47
CA ASP A 223 -7.17 -10.46 17.73
C ASP A 223 -6.38 -10.09 16.47
N MET A 224 -6.58 -8.88 15.94
CA MET A 224 -5.87 -8.39 14.77
C MET A 224 -5.50 -6.92 14.92
N LYS A 225 -4.25 -6.58 14.61
CA LYS A 225 -3.77 -5.19 14.61
C LYS A 225 -2.72 -4.95 13.51
N GLU A 226 -2.70 -3.71 13.02
CA GLU A 226 -1.64 -3.21 12.18
C GLU A 226 -1.09 -1.91 12.76
N LYS A 227 0.23 -1.77 12.74
CA LYS A 227 0.96 -0.63 13.26
C LYS A 227 1.95 -0.10 12.25
N THR A 228 2.07 1.20 12.18
CA THR A 228 3.13 1.86 11.42
C THR A 228 4.35 2.08 12.30
N LEU A 229 5.54 1.97 11.70
CA LEU A 229 6.83 2.15 12.37
C LEU A 229 7.44 3.52 12.01
N ARG A 230 7.97 4.20 13.01
CA ARG A 230 8.71 5.47 12.86
C ARG A 230 9.96 5.46 13.75
N TYR A 231 10.85 6.43 13.56
CA TYR A 231 11.93 6.65 14.52
C TYR A 231 11.39 7.19 15.84
N PRO A 232 12.02 6.85 17.00
CA PRO A 232 11.61 7.32 18.32
C PRO A 232 11.51 8.84 18.41
N GLY A 233 10.38 9.33 18.94
CA GLY A 233 10.10 10.76 19.10
C GLY A 233 9.27 11.39 17.97
N HIS A 234 9.14 10.74 16.82
CA HIS A 234 8.29 11.24 15.73
C HIS A 234 6.83 11.34 16.14
N ILE A 235 6.31 10.32 16.83
CA ILE A 235 4.92 10.28 17.30
C ILE A 235 4.62 11.46 18.23
N SER A 236 5.48 11.66 19.22
CA SER A 236 5.31 12.77 20.21
C SER A 236 5.30 14.13 19.51
N LEU A 237 6.10 14.32 18.48
CA LEU A 237 6.14 15.55 17.71
C LEU A 237 4.83 15.77 16.95
N ILE A 238 4.31 14.75 16.25
CA ILE A 238 3.04 14.85 15.53
C ILE A 238 1.88 15.05 16.50
N GLN A 239 1.85 14.34 17.62
CA GLN A 239 0.82 14.53 18.66
C GLN A 239 0.84 15.95 19.22
N ALA A 240 2.00 16.55 19.44
CA ALA A 240 2.10 17.94 19.89
C ALA A 240 1.52 18.92 18.87
N LEU A 241 1.78 18.73 17.58
CA LEU A 241 1.17 19.53 16.51
C LEU A 241 -0.35 19.36 16.46
N MET A 242 -0.85 18.11 16.61
CA MET A 242 -2.29 17.84 16.63
C MET A 242 -2.98 18.51 17.82
N GLN A 243 -2.43 18.35 19.03
CA GLN A 243 -2.97 18.97 20.24
C GLN A 243 -2.96 20.51 20.18
N ALA A 244 -1.99 21.09 19.49
CA ALA A 244 -1.91 22.53 19.26
C ALA A 244 -2.89 23.04 18.17
N GLY A 245 -3.65 22.14 17.51
CA GLY A 245 -4.66 22.49 16.52
C GLY A 245 -4.14 22.63 15.08
N PHE A 246 -2.90 22.26 14.79
CA PHE A 246 -2.35 22.33 13.43
C PHE A 246 -3.05 21.40 12.42
N PHE A 247 -3.71 20.35 12.89
CA PHE A 247 -4.47 19.40 12.06
C PHE A 247 -5.99 19.67 12.08
N ASN A 248 -6.45 20.80 12.65
CA ASN A 248 -7.87 21.13 12.64
C ASN A 248 -8.36 21.46 11.22
N GLU A 249 -9.56 20.97 10.90
CA GLU A 249 -10.23 21.22 9.61
C GLU A 249 -11.09 22.48 9.64
N GLU A 250 -11.48 22.96 10.83
CA GLU A 250 -12.25 24.18 10.99
C GLU A 250 -11.44 25.41 10.60
N GLU A 251 -12.05 26.29 9.81
CA GLU A 251 -11.42 27.53 9.38
C GLU A 251 -11.14 28.48 10.56
N ILE A 252 -9.95 29.06 10.57
CA ILE A 252 -9.57 30.15 11.46
C ILE A 252 -9.32 31.43 10.67
N ASN A 253 -9.65 32.60 11.25
CA ASN A 253 -9.38 33.88 10.60
C ASN A 253 -7.95 34.33 10.89
N VAL A 254 -7.14 34.43 9.86
CA VAL A 254 -5.76 34.97 9.95
C VAL A 254 -5.68 36.26 9.13
N LYS A 255 -5.64 37.39 9.81
CA LYS A 255 -5.53 38.73 9.19
C LYS A 255 -6.58 38.97 8.09
N GLY A 256 -7.84 38.54 8.34
CA GLY A 256 -8.97 38.74 7.43
C GLY A 256 -9.11 37.65 6.34
N LYS A 257 -8.27 36.63 6.34
CA LYS A 257 -8.39 35.46 5.45
C LYS A 257 -8.79 34.24 6.25
N ASN A 258 -9.78 33.49 5.79
CA ASN A 258 -10.13 32.21 6.37
C ASN A 258 -9.18 31.14 5.82
N VAL A 259 -8.60 30.36 6.73
CA VAL A 259 -7.61 29.34 6.42
C VAL A 259 -7.89 28.10 7.28
N ARG A 260 -7.86 26.93 6.69
CA ARG A 260 -7.89 25.68 7.44
C ARG A 260 -6.47 25.35 7.93
N PRO A 261 -6.26 25.16 9.23
CA PRO A 261 -4.94 24.83 9.78
C PRO A 261 -4.29 23.63 9.11
N ILE A 262 -5.07 22.58 8.85
CA ILE A 262 -4.59 21.35 8.19
C ILE A 262 -4.01 21.61 6.80
N ASP A 263 -4.57 22.54 6.01
CA ASP A 263 -4.08 22.84 4.65
C ASP A 263 -2.68 23.49 4.69
N VAL A 264 -2.49 24.42 5.64
CA VAL A 264 -1.18 25.07 5.85
C VAL A 264 -0.16 24.07 6.40
N THR A 265 -0.56 23.26 7.37
CA THR A 265 0.29 22.23 7.97
C THR A 265 0.72 21.21 6.92
N SER A 266 -0.21 20.73 6.11
CA SER A 266 0.07 19.79 5.03
C SER A 266 1.06 20.37 4.02
N ALA A 267 0.88 21.63 3.61
CA ALA A 267 1.81 22.28 2.66
C ALA A 267 3.24 22.37 3.23
N ILE A 268 3.38 22.69 4.53
CA ILE A 268 4.68 22.76 5.21
C ILE A 268 5.31 21.37 5.35
N LEU A 269 4.52 20.38 5.81
CA LEU A 269 5.01 19.03 6.04
C LEU A 269 5.37 18.32 4.72
N PHE A 270 4.63 18.55 3.64
CA PHE A 270 4.93 17.97 2.33
C PHE A 270 6.30 18.43 1.83
N ASP A 271 6.64 19.70 2.00
CA ASP A 271 7.97 20.20 1.67
C ASP A 271 9.07 19.56 2.53
N GLN A 272 8.83 19.44 3.84
CA GLN A 272 9.77 18.82 4.78
C GLN A 272 9.96 17.31 4.55
N TRP A 273 8.88 16.61 4.19
CA TRP A 273 8.88 15.15 3.99
C TRP A 273 9.17 14.72 2.57
N LYS A 274 9.29 15.64 1.65
CA LYS A 274 9.62 15.31 0.27
C LYS A 274 10.95 14.56 0.23
N ALA A 275 10.94 13.40 -0.42
CA ALA A 275 12.15 12.67 -0.75
C ALA A 275 12.83 13.34 -1.96
N GLU A 276 14.12 13.59 -1.85
CA GLU A 276 14.92 14.09 -2.96
C GLU A 276 15.56 12.91 -3.73
N PRO A 277 15.89 13.10 -5.02
CA PRO A 277 16.59 12.07 -5.79
C PRO A 277 17.87 11.63 -5.08
N GLY A 278 18.01 10.33 -4.81
CA GLY A 278 19.16 9.77 -4.10
C GLY A 278 19.02 9.73 -2.57
N ASP A 279 17.89 10.17 -2.02
CA ASP A 279 17.60 9.92 -0.60
C ASP A 279 17.42 8.41 -0.38
N GLU A 280 18.40 7.80 0.29
CA GLU A 280 18.34 6.38 0.63
C GLU A 280 17.35 6.15 1.77
N GLU A 281 16.51 5.15 1.61
CA GLU A 281 15.53 4.71 2.60
C GLU A 281 15.48 3.19 2.66
N PHE A 282 14.81 2.65 3.65
CA PHE A 282 14.54 1.23 3.78
C PHE A 282 13.08 0.99 4.13
N THR A 283 12.58 -0.17 3.75
CA THR A 283 11.29 -0.70 4.18
C THR A 283 11.52 -1.85 5.14
N ILE A 284 10.87 -1.79 6.28
CA ILE A 284 10.86 -2.87 7.27
C ILE A 284 9.42 -3.28 7.56
N MET A 285 9.16 -4.59 7.56
CA MET A 285 7.87 -5.12 7.98
C MET A 285 8.07 -6.39 8.81
N LYS A 286 7.41 -6.45 9.96
CA LYS A 286 7.33 -7.64 10.81
C LYS A 286 5.89 -8.11 10.87
N ILE A 287 5.67 -9.39 10.58
CA ILE A 287 4.36 -10.04 10.68
C ILE A 287 4.49 -11.13 11.73
N ILE A 288 3.53 -11.18 12.67
CA ILE A 288 3.44 -12.19 13.71
C ILE A 288 2.06 -12.84 13.64
N ILE A 289 2.03 -14.17 13.49
CA ILE A 289 0.80 -14.96 13.44
C ILE A 289 0.89 -16.03 14.53
N LYS A 290 -0.05 -16.03 15.46
CA LYS A 290 -0.11 -17.00 16.54
C LYS A 290 -1.40 -17.80 16.44
N GLY A 291 -1.33 -19.09 16.80
CA GLY A 291 -2.48 -19.97 16.77
C GLY A 291 -2.11 -21.40 17.04
N THR A 292 -2.87 -22.34 16.48
CA THR A 292 -2.66 -23.77 16.63
C THR A 292 -2.70 -24.49 15.29
N GLU A 293 -1.76 -25.41 15.07
CA GLU A 293 -1.73 -26.34 13.94
C GLU A 293 -1.76 -27.76 14.48
N ASN A 294 -2.79 -28.54 14.12
CA ASN A 294 -3.03 -29.88 14.66
C ASN A 294 -3.02 -29.91 16.22
N ASP A 295 -3.70 -28.93 16.82
CA ASP A 295 -3.81 -28.73 18.29
C ASP A 295 -2.47 -28.39 19.00
N VAL A 296 -1.41 -28.11 18.26
CA VAL A 296 -0.11 -27.68 18.80
C VAL A 296 0.03 -26.18 18.65
N PRO A 297 0.36 -25.43 19.71
CA PRO A 297 0.62 -23.99 19.62
C PRO A 297 1.72 -23.70 18.59
N LYS A 298 1.45 -22.72 17.72
CA LYS A 298 2.37 -22.31 16.66
C LYS A 298 2.49 -20.79 16.62
N ASN A 299 3.71 -20.32 16.57
CA ASN A 299 4.05 -18.93 16.28
C ASN A 299 4.82 -18.88 14.96
N VAL A 300 4.43 -17.98 14.09
CA VAL A 300 5.07 -17.77 12.79
C VAL A 300 5.41 -16.29 12.67
N GLU A 301 6.65 -16.01 12.38
CA GLU A 301 7.10 -14.64 12.14
C GLU A 301 7.66 -14.52 10.73
N TYR A 302 7.43 -13.37 10.11
CA TYR A 302 8.10 -12.96 8.88
C TYR A 302 8.72 -11.60 9.09
N LEU A 303 9.92 -11.44 8.55
CA LEU A 303 10.64 -10.16 8.53
C LEU A 303 10.98 -9.82 7.09
N LEU A 304 10.53 -8.65 6.64
CA LEU A 304 11.04 -7.96 5.47
C LEU A 304 12.00 -6.87 5.93
N TYR A 305 13.17 -6.81 5.30
CA TYR A 305 14.05 -5.67 5.32
C TYR A 305 14.58 -5.47 3.91
N ASP A 306 14.20 -4.39 3.27
CA ASP A 306 14.63 -4.01 1.91
C ASP A 306 15.17 -2.59 1.92
N GLU A 307 16.15 -2.29 1.11
CA GLU A 307 16.81 -1.00 1.04
C GLU A 307 16.69 -0.38 -0.37
N TYR A 308 16.92 0.94 -0.42
CA TYR A 308 17.10 1.67 -1.67
C TYR A 308 18.10 0.96 -2.59
N ASP A 309 17.70 0.69 -3.82
CA ASP A 309 18.59 0.09 -4.81
C ASP A 309 19.41 1.17 -5.51
N ILE A 310 20.68 1.26 -5.16
CA ILE A 310 21.62 2.24 -5.71
C ILE A 310 21.83 2.04 -7.21
N THR A 311 21.77 0.79 -7.70
CA THR A 311 22.02 0.49 -9.11
C THR A 311 20.89 1.01 -10.01
N THR A 312 19.65 0.78 -9.62
CA THR A 312 18.46 1.21 -10.35
C THR A 312 17.91 2.55 -9.86
N GLN A 313 18.48 3.11 -8.80
CA GLN A 313 18.01 4.32 -8.12
C GLN A 313 16.52 4.21 -7.72
N THR A 314 16.11 3.01 -7.30
CA THR A 314 14.71 2.74 -6.97
C THR A 314 14.52 2.68 -5.45
N PRO A 315 13.59 3.50 -4.91
CA PRO A 315 13.26 3.47 -3.49
C PRO A 315 12.72 2.12 -3.03
N SER A 316 13.08 1.70 -1.82
CA SER A 316 12.67 0.42 -1.24
C SER A 316 11.14 0.29 -1.13
N MET A 317 10.44 1.33 -0.66
CA MET A 317 8.98 1.29 -0.60
C MET A 317 8.35 1.12 -1.99
N SER A 318 8.95 1.75 -3.02
CA SER A 318 8.48 1.58 -4.40
C SER A 318 8.77 0.18 -4.93
N ARG A 319 9.89 -0.45 -4.54
CA ARG A 319 10.24 -1.84 -4.88
C ARG A 319 9.27 -2.81 -4.20
N THR A 320 9.15 -2.73 -2.87
CA THR A 320 8.35 -3.67 -2.06
C THR A 320 6.86 -3.59 -2.40
N THR A 321 6.32 -2.39 -2.65
CA THR A 321 4.92 -2.18 -3.07
C THR A 321 4.73 -2.49 -4.56
N GLY A 322 5.57 -1.93 -5.42
CA GLY A 322 5.41 -2.05 -6.87
C GLY A 322 5.63 -3.47 -7.38
N TYR A 323 6.63 -4.19 -6.86
CA TYR A 323 6.86 -5.58 -7.25
C TYR A 323 5.80 -6.52 -6.70
N ALA A 324 5.22 -6.23 -5.53
CA ALA A 324 4.05 -6.96 -5.03
C ALA A 324 2.86 -6.79 -6.00
N CYS A 325 2.56 -5.56 -6.42
CA CYS A 325 1.53 -5.30 -7.42
C CYS A 325 1.78 -6.07 -8.72
N ASN A 326 3.01 -6.05 -9.21
CA ASN A 326 3.39 -6.76 -10.43
C ASN A 326 3.25 -8.28 -10.28
N ALA A 327 3.52 -8.84 -9.11
CA ALA A 327 3.28 -10.25 -8.83
C ALA A 327 1.79 -10.60 -8.94
N PHE A 328 0.91 -9.79 -8.34
CA PHE A 328 -0.55 -9.96 -8.45
C PHE A 328 -1.05 -9.74 -9.88
N ALA A 329 -0.54 -8.73 -10.59
CA ALA A 329 -0.82 -8.54 -12.01
C ALA A 329 -0.44 -9.78 -12.84
N ASN A 330 0.72 -10.38 -12.56
CA ASN A 330 1.19 -11.59 -13.22
C ASN A 330 0.40 -12.85 -12.86
N LEU A 331 -0.26 -12.93 -11.71
CA LEU A 331 -1.24 -13.99 -11.44
C LEU A 331 -2.40 -13.95 -12.44
N ILE A 332 -2.91 -12.74 -12.74
CA ILE A 332 -3.99 -12.54 -13.70
C ILE A 332 -3.49 -12.84 -15.12
N ILE A 333 -2.34 -12.27 -15.52
CA ILE A 333 -1.73 -12.42 -16.84
C ILE A 333 -1.51 -13.89 -17.19
N ASN A 334 -0.94 -14.65 -16.26
CA ASN A 334 -0.59 -16.07 -16.45
C ASN A 334 -1.77 -17.00 -16.15
N LYS A 335 -2.97 -16.46 -15.92
CA LYS A 335 -4.19 -17.23 -15.59
C LYS A 335 -4.01 -18.18 -14.40
N LYS A 336 -3.12 -17.81 -13.47
CA LYS A 336 -2.95 -18.54 -12.19
C LYS A 336 -4.05 -18.20 -11.20
N PHE A 337 -4.64 -17.01 -11.38
CA PHE A 337 -5.83 -16.56 -10.68
C PHE A 337 -6.80 -15.91 -11.69
N ASP A 338 -7.93 -16.59 -11.98
CA ASP A 338 -8.90 -16.17 -13.01
C ASP A 338 -10.34 -16.05 -12.49
N LYS A 339 -10.55 -16.19 -11.18
CA LYS A 339 -11.86 -16.02 -10.54
C LYS A 339 -12.40 -14.60 -10.80
N LYS A 340 -13.73 -14.50 -11.04
CA LYS A 340 -14.38 -13.21 -11.31
C LYS A 340 -14.94 -12.59 -10.04
N GLY A 341 -14.66 -11.32 -9.85
CA GLY A 341 -15.01 -10.57 -8.65
C GLY A 341 -13.85 -9.68 -8.19
N VAL A 342 -13.98 -9.11 -6.99
CA VAL A 342 -12.94 -8.37 -6.28
C VAL A 342 -12.33 -9.28 -5.21
N PHE A 343 -11.02 -9.37 -5.18
CA PHE A 343 -10.27 -10.26 -4.30
C PHE A 343 -9.10 -9.52 -3.64
N PRO A 344 -9.13 -9.35 -2.33
CA PRO A 344 -7.94 -8.94 -1.59
C PRO A 344 -6.96 -10.11 -1.40
N PRO A 345 -5.68 -9.83 -1.10
CA PRO A 345 -4.60 -10.83 -1.09
C PRO A 345 -4.78 -11.99 -0.13
N GLU A 346 -5.47 -11.80 1.00
CA GLU A 346 -5.74 -12.88 1.95
C GLU A 346 -6.63 -13.99 1.35
N LEU A 347 -7.49 -13.66 0.42
CA LEU A 347 -8.31 -14.66 -0.29
C LEU A 347 -7.50 -15.39 -1.38
N ILE A 348 -6.43 -14.79 -1.87
CA ILE A 348 -5.50 -15.37 -2.86
C ILE A 348 -4.48 -16.25 -2.15
N GLY A 349 -4.00 -15.82 -0.97
CA GLY A 349 -3.02 -16.55 -0.16
C GLY A 349 -3.50 -17.92 0.30
N ASN A 350 -4.82 -18.16 0.35
CA ASN A 350 -5.38 -19.49 0.63
C ASN A 350 -5.01 -20.56 -0.43
N ASP A 351 -4.61 -20.12 -1.63
CA ASP A 351 -4.06 -21.00 -2.67
C ASP A 351 -2.53 -21.01 -2.58
N GLU A 352 -1.97 -22.15 -2.21
CA GLU A 352 -0.52 -22.31 -2.05
C GLU A 352 0.25 -22.02 -3.34
N ALA A 353 -0.29 -22.35 -4.51
CA ALA A 353 0.38 -22.09 -5.78
C ALA A 353 0.45 -20.59 -6.07
N CYS A 354 -0.62 -19.84 -5.79
CA CYS A 354 -0.64 -18.38 -5.89
C CYS A 354 0.31 -17.75 -4.88
N PHE A 355 0.27 -18.18 -3.62
CA PHE A 355 1.19 -17.72 -2.58
C PHE A 355 2.65 -17.90 -2.98
N ARG A 356 3.03 -19.13 -3.36
CA ARG A 356 4.42 -19.44 -3.78
C ARG A 356 4.84 -18.63 -5.01
N PHE A 357 3.92 -18.42 -5.94
CA PHE A 357 4.21 -17.61 -7.13
C PHE A 357 4.56 -16.17 -6.75
N VAL A 358 3.75 -15.52 -5.91
CA VAL A 358 3.99 -14.14 -5.47
C VAL A 358 5.30 -14.03 -4.68
N MET A 359 5.54 -14.95 -3.74
CA MET A 359 6.78 -14.96 -2.95
C MET A 359 8.03 -15.12 -3.81
N ASN A 360 7.99 -16.02 -4.80
CA ASN A 360 9.12 -16.23 -5.72
C ASN A 360 9.33 -15.02 -6.65
N TYR A 361 8.25 -14.41 -7.16
CA TYR A 361 8.32 -13.22 -8.00
C TYR A 361 9.04 -12.05 -7.30
N LEU A 362 8.77 -11.86 -6.00
CA LEU A 362 9.44 -10.87 -5.17
C LEU A 362 10.91 -11.24 -4.92
N LYS A 363 11.16 -12.50 -4.57
CA LYS A 363 12.52 -13.00 -4.33
C LYS A 363 13.43 -12.85 -5.54
N ASP A 364 12.92 -13.11 -6.75
CA ASP A 364 13.66 -12.95 -8.01
C ASP A 364 14.04 -11.48 -8.26
N ARG A 365 13.37 -10.52 -7.59
CA ARG A 365 13.64 -9.08 -7.61
C ARG A 365 14.39 -8.57 -6.39
N GLY A 366 14.89 -9.49 -5.56
CA GLY A 366 15.67 -9.18 -4.37
C GLY A 366 14.84 -8.73 -3.16
N VAL A 367 13.51 -8.82 -3.21
CA VAL A 367 12.62 -8.53 -2.07
C VAL A 367 12.27 -9.85 -1.39
N GLU A 368 12.82 -10.07 -0.19
CA GLU A 368 12.69 -11.36 0.50
C GLU A 368 12.03 -11.23 1.87
N TYR A 369 11.00 -12.03 2.11
CA TYR A 369 10.36 -12.21 3.40
C TYR A 369 10.98 -13.40 4.12
N LYS A 370 11.83 -13.13 5.13
CA LYS A 370 12.48 -14.16 5.92
C LYS A 370 11.52 -14.68 6.97
N LYS A 371 11.24 -15.99 6.91
CA LYS A 371 10.40 -16.69 7.88
C LYS A 371 11.26 -17.26 9.01
N SER A 372 10.87 -17.05 10.27
CA SER A 372 11.44 -17.66 11.48
C SER A 372 10.42 -18.50 12.23
#